data_d581e914481d2498678e7c202733654a
#
_entry.id   d581e914481d2498678e7c202733654a
#
_cell.length_a   1.000
_cell.length_b   1.000
_cell.length_c   1.000
_cell.angle_alpha   90.00
_cell.angle_beta   90.00
_cell.angle_gamma   90.00
#
_symmetry.space_group_name_H-M   'P 1'
#
loop_
_entity.id
_entity.type
_entity.pdbx_description
1 polymer ?
#
loop_
_entity_poly.entity_id
_entity_poly.type
_entity_poly.pdbx_seq_one_letter_code
_entity_poly.pdbx_strand_id
1 'polypeptide(L)'
;MPEPIHLLPVSTAPQLAEVARMAHEVWNEHYVPLIGQAQVDYMVAKFQSAEAMQSQIDSGYEYFQIQHSGRSIGYAAIRHDAADAHVFISKLYVLAAHRGSGAGRQTLELLERMARERGATHLWLTVNKGNPSVRAYERLGFKIVDAMVVDIGGGYVMDDYKMEKGIDLPASSC
;
A
#
# COMPACT_ATOMS: atom_id res chain seq x y z
N MET A 1 -17.63 -6.68 19.29
CA MET A 1 -17.35 -5.86 18.13
C MET A 1 -15.85 -5.61 18.02
N PRO A 2 -15.23 -5.98 16.92
CA PRO A 2 -13.84 -5.61 16.73
C PRO A 2 -13.71 -4.10 16.70
N GLU A 3 -12.69 -3.58 17.35
CA GLU A 3 -12.42 -2.16 17.30
C GLU A 3 -12.06 -1.73 15.87
N PRO A 4 -12.47 -0.52 15.45
CA PRO A 4 -12.18 -0.07 14.11
C PRO A 4 -10.70 0.22 13.89
N ILE A 5 -10.27 0.06 12.64
CA ILE A 5 -8.95 0.46 12.19
C ILE A 5 -8.93 1.98 12.03
N HIS A 6 -7.85 2.61 12.41
CA HIS A 6 -7.59 4.03 12.19
C HIS A 6 -6.34 4.21 11.32
N LEU A 7 -6.37 5.21 10.45
CA LEU A 7 -5.21 5.61 9.67
C LEU A 7 -4.63 6.88 10.29
N LEU A 8 -3.44 6.77 10.86
CA LEU A 8 -2.73 7.90 11.45
C LEU A 8 -1.76 8.47 10.42
N PRO A 9 -1.97 9.72 9.96
CA PRO A 9 -1.02 10.36 9.04
C PRO A 9 0.38 10.44 9.64
N VAL A 10 1.38 10.12 8.83
CA VAL A 10 2.78 10.19 9.22
C VAL A 10 3.30 11.60 8.97
N SER A 11 3.64 12.31 10.03
CA SER A 11 4.10 13.70 9.96
C SER A 11 5.38 13.95 10.74
N THR A 12 5.87 12.99 11.52
CA THR A 12 7.07 13.15 12.37
C THR A 12 8.11 12.09 12.05
N ALA A 13 9.38 12.39 12.36
CA ALA A 13 10.46 11.44 12.18
C ALA A 13 10.28 10.14 12.99
N PRO A 14 9.84 10.16 14.25
CA PRO A 14 9.56 8.93 14.99
C PRO A 14 8.46 8.07 14.35
N GLN A 15 7.41 8.69 13.81
CA GLN A 15 6.35 7.96 13.10
C GLN A 15 6.90 7.28 11.85
N LEU A 16 7.75 7.97 11.10
CA LEU A 16 8.35 7.42 9.89
C LEU A 16 9.32 6.28 10.21
N ALA A 17 10.11 6.42 11.28
CA ALA A 17 11.00 5.36 11.75
C ALA A 17 10.23 4.09 12.11
N GLU A 18 9.07 4.23 12.73
CA GLU A 18 8.20 3.09 13.05
C GLU A 18 7.68 2.41 11.78
N VAL A 19 7.30 3.19 10.77
CA VAL A 19 6.88 2.63 9.47
C VAL A 19 8.04 1.87 8.82
N ALA A 20 9.23 2.43 8.82
CA ALA A 20 10.41 1.76 8.25
C ALA A 20 10.74 0.46 8.99
N ARG A 21 10.58 0.42 10.31
CA ARG A 21 10.75 -0.78 11.12
C ARG A 21 9.73 -1.87 10.69
N MET A 22 8.48 -1.50 10.57
CA MET A 22 7.44 -2.42 10.10
C MET A 22 7.70 -2.91 8.67
N ALA A 23 8.18 -2.03 7.80
CA ALA A 23 8.52 -2.39 6.43
C ALA A 23 9.62 -3.45 6.37
N HIS A 24 10.67 -3.29 7.16
CA HIS A 24 11.76 -4.27 7.25
C HIS A 24 11.21 -5.65 7.68
N GLU A 25 10.37 -5.67 8.70
CA GLU A 25 9.77 -6.91 9.20
C GLU A 25 8.89 -7.59 8.16
N VAL A 26 7.96 -6.84 7.56
CA VAL A 26 7.00 -7.37 6.57
C VAL A 26 7.73 -7.89 5.33
N TRP A 27 8.67 -7.12 4.81
CA TRP A 27 9.36 -7.48 3.57
C TRP A 27 10.25 -8.71 3.76
N ASN A 28 10.96 -8.82 4.88
CA ASN A 28 11.79 -9.98 5.15
C ASN A 28 10.96 -11.25 5.40
N GLU A 29 9.80 -11.11 5.98
CA GLU A 29 8.92 -12.25 6.25
C GLU A 29 8.14 -12.72 5.03
N HIS A 30 7.53 -11.76 4.30
CA HIS A 30 6.59 -12.08 3.24
C HIS A 30 7.23 -12.30 1.88
N TYR A 31 8.23 -11.49 1.52
CA TYR A 31 8.76 -11.47 0.16
C TYR A 31 10.01 -12.33 -0.05
N VAL A 32 10.76 -12.68 0.99
CA VAL A 32 11.94 -13.54 0.83
C VAL A 32 11.58 -14.85 0.12
N PRO A 33 10.48 -15.56 0.50
CA PRO A 33 10.11 -16.78 -0.22
C PRO A 33 9.73 -16.55 -1.69
N LEU A 34 9.35 -15.34 -2.07
CA LEU A 34 8.90 -15.01 -3.43
C LEU A 34 10.03 -14.55 -4.35
N ILE A 35 10.94 -13.72 -3.84
CA ILE A 35 11.95 -13.05 -4.65
C ILE A 35 13.39 -13.20 -4.14
N GLY A 36 13.58 -13.82 -2.98
CA GLY A 36 14.89 -14.06 -2.37
C GLY A 36 15.41 -12.92 -1.50
N GLN A 37 16.35 -13.25 -0.61
CA GLN A 37 16.86 -12.31 0.38
C GLN A 37 17.59 -11.11 -0.26
N ALA A 38 18.42 -11.36 -1.27
CA ALA A 38 19.19 -10.29 -1.91
C ALA A 38 18.29 -9.22 -2.54
N GLN A 39 17.24 -9.63 -3.23
CA GLN A 39 16.31 -8.69 -3.83
C GLN A 39 15.49 -7.96 -2.78
N VAL A 40 15.09 -8.63 -1.71
CA VAL A 40 14.38 -8.00 -0.58
C VAL A 40 15.26 -6.92 0.05
N ASP A 41 16.51 -7.22 0.35
CA ASP A 41 17.44 -6.25 0.94
C ASP A 41 17.61 -5.02 0.04
N TYR A 42 17.74 -5.25 -1.26
CA TYR A 42 17.84 -4.17 -2.24
C TYR A 42 16.57 -3.30 -2.26
N MET A 43 15.41 -3.90 -2.31
CA MET A 43 14.13 -3.17 -2.38
C MET A 43 13.82 -2.44 -1.08
N VAL A 44 14.11 -3.04 0.06
CA VAL A 44 13.91 -2.38 1.36
C VAL A 44 14.79 -1.14 1.46
N ALA A 45 16.06 -1.24 1.09
CA ALA A 45 16.97 -0.09 1.12
C ALA A 45 16.53 1.01 0.14
N LYS A 46 16.09 0.64 -1.05
CA LYS A 46 15.76 1.60 -2.11
C LYS A 46 14.39 2.24 -1.93
N PHE A 47 13.37 1.49 -1.49
CA PHE A 47 11.99 1.92 -1.52
C PHE A 47 11.30 1.97 -0.14
N GLN A 48 11.85 1.30 0.86
CA GLN A 48 11.19 1.07 2.14
C GLN A 48 12.02 1.56 3.34
N SER A 49 13.11 2.27 3.10
CA SER A 49 13.88 2.91 4.18
C SER A 49 13.20 4.22 4.59
N ALA A 50 13.49 4.70 5.80
CA ALA A 50 12.98 5.99 6.25
C ALA A 50 13.37 7.14 5.31
N GLU A 51 14.59 7.11 4.79
CA GLU A 51 15.08 8.10 3.83
C GLU A 51 14.31 8.05 2.51
N ALA A 52 14.09 6.85 1.97
CA ALA A 52 13.31 6.67 0.75
C ALA A 52 11.87 7.14 0.94
N MET A 53 11.26 6.79 2.07
CA MET A 53 9.89 7.20 2.39
C MET A 53 9.77 8.72 2.55
N GLN A 54 10.75 9.35 3.19
CA GLN A 54 10.76 10.81 3.32
C GLN A 54 10.83 11.49 1.95
N SER A 55 11.68 10.98 1.07
CA SER A 55 11.79 11.48 -0.30
C SER A 55 10.46 11.35 -1.06
N GLN A 56 9.75 10.26 -0.86
CA GLN A 56 8.43 10.04 -1.44
C GLN A 56 7.40 11.03 -0.88
N ILE A 57 7.41 11.25 0.42
CA ILE A 57 6.53 12.25 1.06
C ILE A 57 6.80 13.65 0.48
N ASP A 58 8.05 14.00 0.32
CA ASP A 58 8.46 15.29 -0.25
C ASP A 58 7.99 15.44 -1.71
N SER A 59 7.79 14.33 -2.41
CA SER A 59 7.30 14.31 -3.80
C SER A 59 5.79 14.15 -3.94
N GLY A 60 5.04 14.11 -2.83
CA GLY A 60 3.58 14.10 -2.84
C GLY A 60 2.91 12.83 -2.37
N TYR A 61 3.66 11.81 -1.92
CA TYR A 61 3.07 10.63 -1.31
C TYR A 61 2.60 10.93 0.10
N GLU A 62 1.54 10.28 0.52
CA GLU A 62 1.00 10.37 1.88
C GLU A 62 1.13 9.01 2.55
N TYR A 63 1.78 8.99 3.71
CA TYR A 63 1.98 7.78 4.50
C TYR A 63 1.06 7.76 5.71
N PHE A 64 0.59 6.57 6.04
CA PHE A 64 -0.26 6.32 7.21
C PHE A 64 0.23 5.10 7.98
N GLN A 65 0.19 5.19 9.30
CA GLN A 65 0.25 4.00 10.14
C GLN A 65 -1.17 3.45 10.25
N ILE A 66 -1.30 2.13 10.09
CA ILE A 66 -2.57 1.44 10.33
C ILE A 66 -2.59 1.10 11.82
N GLN A 67 -3.54 1.67 12.54
CA GLN A 67 -3.64 1.48 13.99
C GLN A 67 -4.89 0.72 14.38
N HIS A 68 -4.72 -0.16 15.36
CA HIS A 68 -5.79 -0.91 15.98
C HIS A 68 -5.53 -0.96 17.49
N SER A 69 -6.49 -0.55 18.31
CA SER A 69 -6.34 -0.52 19.78
C SER A 69 -5.08 0.23 20.23
N GLY A 70 -4.75 1.34 19.59
CA GLY A 70 -3.60 2.16 19.93
C GLY A 70 -2.25 1.60 19.49
N ARG A 71 -2.23 0.51 18.74
CA ARG A 71 -0.99 -0.12 18.23
C ARG A 71 -0.90 0.01 16.72
N SER A 72 0.30 0.26 16.22
CA SER A 72 0.57 0.22 14.79
C SER A 72 0.70 -1.24 14.34
N ILE A 73 -0.19 -1.67 13.44
CA ILE A 73 -0.25 -3.03 12.95
C ILE A 73 0.11 -3.14 11.47
N GLY A 74 0.43 -2.04 10.85
CA GLY A 74 0.79 -1.98 9.44
C GLY A 74 0.95 -0.55 8.97
N TYR A 75 1.12 -0.37 7.67
CA TYR A 75 1.25 0.94 7.07
C TYR A 75 0.70 0.95 5.64
N ALA A 76 0.36 2.14 5.18
CA ALA A 76 -0.11 2.36 3.82
C ALA A 76 0.49 3.66 3.27
N ALA A 77 0.63 3.73 1.96
CA ALA A 77 1.04 4.95 1.29
C ALA A 77 0.24 5.12 0.01
N ILE A 78 -0.18 6.35 -0.25
CA ILE A 78 -0.96 6.69 -1.44
C ILE A 78 -0.35 7.91 -2.13
N ARG A 79 -0.68 8.05 -3.43
CA ARG A 79 -0.43 9.26 -4.20
C ARG A 79 -1.72 9.62 -4.93
N HIS A 80 -2.15 10.86 -4.78
CA HIS A 80 -3.33 11.36 -5.47
C HIS A 80 -2.91 12.02 -6.78
N ASP A 81 -3.24 11.39 -7.89
CA ASP A 81 -3.00 11.90 -9.23
C ASP A 81 -4.25 12.68 -9.69
N ALA A 82 -4.31 13.95 -9.30
CA ALA A 82 -5.50 14.79 -9.49
C ALA A 82 -5.86 14.98 -10.97
N ALA A 83 -4.86 15.04 -11.86
CA ALA A 83 -5.08 15.22 -13.29
C ALA A 83 -5.89 14.08 -13.92
N ASP A 84 -5.68 12.86 -13.45
CA ASP A 84 -6.36 11.65 -13.94
C ASP A 84 -7.54 11.23 -13.05
N ALA A 85 -7.74 11.92 -11.94
CA ALA A 85 -8.70 11.55 -10.89
C ALA A 85 -8.49 10.12 -10.37
N HIS A 86 -7.23 9.72 -10.23
CA HIS A 86 -6.83 8.40 -9.73
C HIS A 86 -6.08 8.52 -8.40
N VAL A 87 -6.23 7.53 -7.56
CA VAL A 87 -5.40 7.35 -6.36
C VAL A 87 -4.59 6.07 -6.53
N PHE A 88 -3.27 6.21 -6.48
CA PHE A 88 -2.34 5.10 -6.49
C PHE A 88 -2.08 4.64 -5.06
N ILE A 89 -2.36 3.36 -4.78
CA ILE A 89 -1.98 2.73 -3.52
C ILE A 89 -0.58 2.17 -3.71
N SER A 90 0.40 2.93 -3.26
CA SER A 90 1.82 2.57 -3.39
C SER A 90 2.20 1.45 -2.44
N LYS A 91 1.64 1.45 -1.24
CA LYS A 91 1.96 0.49 -0.19
C LYS A 91 0.73 0.20 0.64
N LEU A 92 0.55 -1.08 0.96
CA LEU A 92 -0.48 -1.55 1.90
C LEU A 92 0.02 -2.86 2.49
N TYR A 93 0.50 -2.79 3.72
CA TYR A 93 1.09 -3.94 4.40
C TYR A 93 0.57 -4.04 5.82
N VAL A 94 0.27 -5.26 6.23
CA VAL A 94 -0.16 -5.58 7.60
C VAL A 94 0.83 -6.58 8.18
N LEU A 95 1.23 -6.37 9.42
CA LEU A 95 2.12 -7.30 10.14
C LEU A 95 1.48 -8.68 10.22
N ALA A 96 2.30 -9.74 10.13
CA ALA A 96 1.82 -11.12 10.06
C ALA A 96 0.87 -11.49 11.21
N ALA A 97 1.18 -11.04 12.43
CA ALA A 97 0.36 -11.31 13.61
C ALA A 97 -1.07 -10.76 13.51
N HIS A 98 -1.30 -9.83 12.60
CA HIS A 98 -2.59 -9.15 12.42
C HIS A 98 -3.26 -9.45 11.09
N ARG A 99 -2.66 -10.33 10.27
CA ARG A 99 -3.27 -10.78 9.01
C ARG A 99 -4.44 -11.70 9.30
N GLY A 100 -5.43 -11.71 8.39
CA GLY A 100 -6.63 -12.53 8.55
C GLY A 100 -7.67 -11.93 9.50
N SER A 101 -7.41 -10.75 10.05
CA SER A 101 -8.34 -10.05 10.96
C SER A 101 -9.28 -9.08 10.23
N GLY A 102 -9.13 -8.93 8.91
CA GLY A 102 -9.88 -7.94 8.14
C GLY A 102 -9.23 -6.56 8.09
N ALA A 103 -8.04 -6.40 8.68
CA ALA A 103 -7.35 -5.10 8.73
C ALA A 103 -7.02 -4.56 7.34
N GLY A 104 -6.54 -5.40 6.43
CA GLY A 104 -6.24 -4.98 5.05
C GLY A 104 -7.48 -4.51 4.30
N ARG A 105 -8.59 -5.23 4.42
CA ARG A 105 -9.87 -4.85 3.82
C ARG A 105 -10.39 -3.54 4.39
N GLN A 106 -10.37 -3.38 5.70
CA GLN A 106 -10.82 -2.15 6.35
C GLN A 106 -9.96 -0.97 5.93
N THR A 107 -8.65 -1.16 5.80
CA THR A 107 -7.74 -0.12 5.31
C THR A 107 -8.10 0.29 3.88
N LEU A 108 -8.34 -0.69 2.99
CA LEU A 108 -8.77 -0.39 1.62
C LEU A 108 -10.09 0.39 1.59
N GLU A 109 -11.05 0.04 2.42
CA GLU A 109 -12.31 0.76 2.53
C GLU A 109 -12.11 2.22 2.96
N LEU A 110 -11.20 2.46 3.91
CA LEU A 110 -10.85 3.82 4.35
C LEU A 110 -10.15 4.61 3.25
N LEU A 111 -9.22 3.98 2.53
CA LEU A 111 -8.51 4.61 1.41
C LEU A 111 -9.47 4.92 0.26
N GLU A 112 -10.40 4.03 -0.03
CA GLU A 112 -11.43 4.25 -1.04
C GLU A 112 -12.35 5.43 -0.67
N ARG A 113 -12.76 5.52 0.59
CA ARG A 113 -13.55 6.64 1.09
C ARG A 113 -12.77 7.96 0.93
N MET A 114 -11.51 7.95 1.31
CA MET A 114 -10.64 9.12 1.18
C MET A 114 -10.50 9.55 -0.28
N ALA A 115 -10.30 8.60 -1.18
CA ALA A 115 -10.21 8.82 -2.61
C ALA A 115 -11.52 9.40 -3.16
N ARG A 116 -12.65 8.84 -2.74
CA ARG A 116 -13.98 9.32 -3.14
C ARG A 116 -14.20 10.78 -2.70
N GLU A 117 -13.81 11.12 -1.49
CA GLU A 117 -13.93 12.48 -0.97
C GLU A 117 -13.09 13.48 -1.76
N ARG A 118 -12.01 13.02 -2.39
CA ARG A 118 -11.14 13.83 -3.25
C ARG A 118 -11.57 13.84 -4.72
N GLY A 119 -12.69 13.19 -5.05
CA GLY A 119 -13.22 13.15 -6.41
C GLY A 119 -12.52 12.17 -7.33
N ALA A 120 -11.75 11.23 -6.78
CA ALA A 120 -11.10 10.19 -7.59
C ALA A 120 -12.13 9.21 -8.12
N THR A 121 -11.90 8.75 -9.35
CA THR A 121 -12.78 7.78 -10.03
C THR A 121 -12.24 6.36 -9.95
N HIS A 122 -10.96 6.20 -9.69
CA HIS A 122 -10.30 4.90 -9.63
C HIS A 122 -9.23 4.83 -8.55
N LEU A 123 -9.11 3.65 -7.96
CA LEU A 123 -7.94 3.22 -7.19
C LEU A 123 -7.11 2.28 -8.07
N TRP A 124 -5.80 2.34 -7.99
CA TRP A 124 -4.96 1.35 -8.65
C TRP A 124 -3.73 1.01 -7.80
N LEU A 125 -3.17 -0.15 -8.06
CA LEU A 125 -1.97 -0.66 -7.39
C LEU A 125 -1.21 -1.57 -8.33
N THR A 126 0.03 -1.89 -7.95
CA THR A 126 0.80 -2.96 -8.57
C THR A 126 1.09 -4.02 -7.53
N VAL A 127 1.13 -5.28 -7.95
CA VAL A 127 1.36 -6.41 -7.06
C VAL A 127 2.15 -7.49 -7.80
N ASN A 128 3.15 -8.08 -7.14
CA ASN A 128 3.93 -9.16 -7.70
C ASN A 128 3.02 -10.31 -8.13
N LYS A 129 3.24 -10.85 -9.32
CA LYS A 129 2.42 -11.93 -9.89
C LYS A 129 2.37 -13.18 -9.01
N GLY A 130 3.43 -13.45 -8.24
CA GLY A 130 3.49 -14.56 -7.30
C GLY A 130 2.86 -14.29 -5.94
N ASN A 131 2.39 -13.07 -5.70
CA ASN A 131 1.83 -12.70 -4.40
C ASN A 131 0.39 -13.22 -4.26
N PRO A 132 0.07 -14.00 -3.21
CA PRO A 132 -1.29 -14.48 -2.99
C PRO A 132 -2.31 -13.36 -2.80
N SER A 133 -1.88 -12.14 -2.50
CA SER A 133 -2.76 -10.97 -2.37
C SER A 133 -3.49 -10.61 -3.67
N VAL A 134 -3.02 -11.07 -4.84
CA VAL A 134 -3.73 -10.85 -6.11
C VAL A 134 -5.18 -11.30 -6.00
N ARG A 135 -5.42 -12.51 -5.47
CA ARG A 135 -6.77 -13.04 -5.31
C ARG A 135 -7.59 -12.25 -4.29
N ALA A 136 -6.95 -11.79 -3.22
CA ALA A 136 -7.61 -10.96 -2.22
C ALA A 136 -8.09 -9.64 -2.84
N TYR A 137 -7.25 -8.99 -3.65
CA TYR A 137 -7.64 -7.76 -4.35
C TYR A 137 -8.76 -8.00 -5.35
N GLU A 138 -8.73 -9.13 -6.08
CA GLU A 138 -9.82 -9.49 -6.99
C GLU A 138 -11.16 -9.62 -6.25
N ARG A 139 -11.16 -10.26 -5.09
CA ARG A 139 -12.36 -10.38 -4.24
C ARG A 139 -12.87 -9.03 -3.74
N LEU A 140 -12.00 -8.05 -3.62
CA LEU A 140 -12.34 -6.70 -3.16
C LEU A 140 -12.73 -5.76 -4.32
N GLY A 141 -12.80 -6.29 -5.54
CA GLY A 141 -13.29 -5.55 -6.70
C GLY A 141 -12.22 -5.01 -7.64
N PHE A 142 -10.94 -5.28 -7.37
CA PHE A 142 -9.87 -4.91 -8.28
C PHE A 142 -9.82 -5.90 -9.45
N LYS A 143 -9.44 -5.38 -10.62
CA LYS A 143 -9.24 -6.18 -11.84
C LYS A 143 -7.82 -5.99 -12.35
N ILE A 144 -7.24 -7.07 -12.87
CA ILE A 144 -5.96 -6.99 -13.56
C ILE A 144 -6.20 -6.26 -14.89
N VAL A 145 -5.55 -5.12 -15.06
CA VAL A 145 -5.67 -4.30 -16.27
C VAL A 145 -4.40 -4.29 -17.11
N ASP A 146 -3.27 -4.68 -16.52
CA ASP A 146 -1.99 -4.76 -17.23
C ASP A 146 -1.05 -5.71 -16.51
N ALA A 147 -0.03 -6.17 -17.23
CA ALA A 147 1.07 -6.96 -16.69
C ALA A 147 2.37 -6.32 -17.16
N MET A 148 3.30 -6.10 -16.23
CA MET A 148 4.51 -5.36 -16.53
C MET A 148 5.73 -5.98 -15.88
N VAL A 149 6.87 -5.83 -16.55
CA VAL A 149 8.18 -6.14 -15.99
C VAL A 149 8.96 -4.85 -15.99
N VAL A 150 9.35 -4.37 -14.81
CA VAL A 150 10.03 -3.10 -14.62
C VAL A 150 11.44 -3.36 -14.09
N ASP A 151 12.45 -2.85 -14.78
CA ASP A 151 13.83 -2.86 -14.28
C ASP A 151 13.94 -1.84 -13.14
N ILE A 152 14.34 -2.30 -11.95
CA ILE A 152 14.49 -1.45 -10.76
C ILE A 152 15.95 -1.18 -10.40
N GLY A 153 16.89 -1.58 -11.29
CA GLY A 153 18.31 -1.43 -11.05
C GLY A 153 18.91 -2.63 -10.32
N GLY A 154 20.23 -2.64 -10.14
CA GLY A 154 20.93 -3.71 -9.44
C GLY A 154 20.80 -5.10 -10.08
N GLY A 155 20.32 -5.19 -11.32
CA GLY A 155 20.04 -6.46 -11.98
C GLY A 155 18.70 -7.07 -11.60
N TYR A 156 17.86 -6.34 -10.89
CA TYR A 156 16.54 -6.82 -10.43
C TYR A 156 15.40 -6.26 -11.26
N VAL A 157 14.30 -7.03 -11.31
CA VAL A 157 13.07 -6.60 -11.98
C VAL A 157 11.88 -6.76 -11.03
N MET A 158 10.86 -5.95 -11.24
CA MET A 158 9.53 -6.16 -10.66
C MET A 158 8.64 -6.73 -11.74
N ASP A 159 8.16 -7.95 -11.53
CA ASP A 159 7.25 -8.65 -12.45
C ASP A 159 5.85 -8.62 -11.82
N ASP A 160 5.09 -7.58 -12.17
CA ASP A 160 3.87 -7.21 -11.47
C ASP A 160 2.65 -7.19 -12.38
N TYR A 161 1.48 -7.38 -11.76
CA TYR A 161 0.21 -6.96 -12.32
C TYR A 161 -0.12 -5.54 -11.88
N LYS A 162 -0.68 -4.76 -12.80
CA LYS A 162 -1.40 -3.54 -12.44
C LYS A 162 -2.86 -3.91 -12.23
N MET A 163 -3.41 -3.55 -11.09
CA MET A 163 -4.80 -3.79 -10.75
C MET A 163 -5.52 -2.46 -10.50
N GLU A 164 -6.78 -2.39 -10.88
CA GLU A 164 -7.57 -1.17 -10.82
C GLU A 164 -8.97 -1.47 -10.34
N LYS A 165 -9.52 -0.53 -9.55
CA LYS A 165 -10.90 -0.58 -9.08
C LYS A 165 -11.58 0.76 -9.32
N GLY A 166 -12.76 0.73 -9.96
CA GLY A 166 -13.60 1.91 -10.09
C GLY A 166 -14.22 2.30 -8.76
N ILE A 167 -14.30 3.59 -8.50
CA ILE A 167 -14.93 4.14 -7.31
C ILE A 167 -16.28 4.72 -7.71
N ASP A 168 -17.35 4.23 -7.08
CA ASP A 168 -18.66 4.83 -7.26
C ASP A 168 -18.69 6.19 -6.57
N LEU A 169 -18.84 7.24 -7.36
CA LEU A 169 -19.04 8.58 -6.80
C LEU A 169 -20.40 8.63 -6.10
N PRO A 170 -20.51 9.35 -4.97
CA PRO A 170 -21.82 9.52 -4.35
C PRO A 170 -22.76 10.13 -5.37
N ALA A 171 -23.98 9.58 -5.44
CA ALA A 171 -25.02 10.14 -6.29
C ALA A 171 -25.10 11.63 -5.98
N SER A 172 -24.85 12.47 -7.01
CA SER A 172 -25.03 13.91 -6.83
C SER A 172 -26.46 14.11 -6.42
N SER A 173 -26.67 14.58 -5.20
CA SER A 173 -27.98 15.04 -4.79
C SER A 173 -28.30 16.29 -5.61
N CYS A 174 -28.97 16.08 -6.70
CA CYS A 174 -29.58 17.20 -7.43
C CYS A 174 -30.76 17.71 -6.64
#